data_5a2e75771032ffc9d26603e7bbe93f08
#
_entry.id   5a2e75771032ffc9d26603e7bbe93f08
#
_cell.length_a   1.000
_cell.length_b   1.000
_cell.length_c   1.000
_cell.angle_alpha   90.00
_cell.angle_beta   90.00
_cell.angle_gamma   90.00
#
_symmetry.space_group_name_H-M   'P 1'
#
loop_
_entity.id
_entity.type
_entity.pdbx_description
1 polymer ?
#
loop_
_entity_poly.entity_id
_entity_poly.type
_entity_poly.pdbx_seq_one_letter_code
_entity_poly.pdbx_strand_id
1 'polypeptide(L)'
;LDMNGNLVTSQGYKVLGEGDNPILIPEEVENANGVNQKVVSFNIASDGSISYLLADGTKMPQLDVDGAVIKGDKQVLQISVFQNDEGLEQLGGNIYGETANSGEPIKNPVFGKITQGAIEMSNVDLSEEFTEMIVTTRAFQAASKVITTSDELLQEIVNLKR
;
A
#
# COMPACT_ATOMS: atom_id res chain seq x y z
N LEU A 1 -15.82 -7.71 3.84
CA LEU A 1 -17.01 -6.86 4.06
C LEU A 1 -17.43 -6.99 5.52
N ASP A 2 -17.95 -5.91 6.10
CA ASP A 2 -18.59 -5.95 7.40
C ASP A 2 -20.08 -6.40 7.26
N MET A 3 -20.80 -6.49 8.40
CA MET A 3 -22.22 -6.88 8.40
C MET A 3 -23.13 -5.90 7.67
N ASN A 4 -22.68 -4.67 7.44
CA ASN A 4 -23.43 -3.62 6.75
C ASN A 4 -23.06 -3.50 5.26
N GLY A 5 -22.17 -4.37 4.75
CA GLY A 5 -21.69 -4.35 3.38
C GLY A 5 -20.56 -3.34 3.12
N ASN A 6 -20.00 -2.68 4.14
CA ASN A 6 -18.86 -1.78 3.91
C ASN A 6 -17.60 -2.58 3.60
N LEU A 7 -16.80 -2.07 2.69
CA LEU A 7 -15.47 -2.59 2.42
C LEU A 7 -14.54 -2.23 3.58
N VAL A 8 -13.96 -3.25 4.21
CA VAL A 8 -13.06 -3.08 5.36
C VAL A 8 -11.73 -3.79 5.14
N THR A 9 -10.68 -3.26 5.76
CA THR A 9 -9.35 -3.90 5.82
C THR A 9 -9.39 -5.11 6.75
N SER A 10 -8.33 -5.92 6.75
CA SER A 10 -8.17 -7.05 7.70
C SER A 10 -8.17 -6.62 9.17
N GLN A 11 -7.92 -5.36 9.45
CA GLN A 11 -7.88 -4.77 10.80
C GLN A 11 -9.20 -4.09 11.18
N GLY A 12 -10.21 -4.07 10.30
CA GLY A 12 -11.54 -3.52 10.54
C GLY A 12 -11.72 -2.05 10.18
N TYR A 13 -10.73 -1.39 9.59
CA TYR A 13 -10.87 -0.01 9.10
C TYR A 13 -11.69 0.02 7.82
N LYS A 14 -12.60 0.98 7.71
CA LYS A 14 -13.42 1.18 6.51
C LYS A 14 -12.59 1.80 5.39
N VAL A 15 -12.76 1.27 4.19
CA VAL A 15 -12.17 1.84 2.98
C VAL A 15 -13.05 2.99 2.52
N LEU A 16 -12.44 4.14 2.26
CA LEU A 16 -13.13 5.33 1.83
C LEU A 16 -13.14 5.45 0.30
N GLY A 17 -14.23 5.95 -0.21
CA GLY A 17 -14.40 6.37 -1.58
C GLY A 17 -14.32 7.89 -1.73
N GLU A 18 -14.58 8.36 -2.93
CA GLU A 18 -14.62 9.78 -3.26
C GLU A 18 -15.56 10.54 -2.31
N GLY A 19 -15.06 11.66 -1.73
CA GLY A 19 -15.82 12.47 -0.77
C GLY A 19 -15.84 11.95 0.66
N ASP A 20 -14.88 11.10 1.06
CA ASP A 20 -14.75 10.51 2.40
C ASP A 20 -15.94 9.60 2.81
N ASN A 21 -16.71 9.14 1.86
CA ASN A 21 -17.79 8.21 2.13
C ASN A 21 -17.26 6.77 2.16
N PRO A 22 -17.68 5.94 3.14
CA PRO A 22 -17.28 4.54 3.14
C PRO A 22 -17.86 3.83 1.92
N ILE A 23 -17.06 2.96 1.31
CA ILE A 23 -17.48 2.16 0.17
C ILE A 23 -18.44 1.09 0.65
N LEU A 24 -19.65 1.13 0.12
CA LEU A 24 -20.73 0.18 0.41
C LEU A 24 -20.93 -0.74 -0.79
N ILE A 25 -20.86 -2.05 -0.55
CA ILE A 25 -21.21 -3.07 -1.53
C ILE A 25 -22.59 -3.62 -1.13
N PRO A 26 -23.67 -3.20 -1.81
CA PRO A 26 -25.01 -3.62 -1.45
C PRO A 26 -25.23 -5.10 -1.82
N GLU A 27 -26.09 -5.79 -1.07
CA GLU A 27 -26.47 -7.17 -1.41
C GLU A 27 -27.37 -7.23 -2.65
N GLU A 28 -28.20 -6.21 -2.85
CA GLU A 28 -29.11 -6.09 -3.99
C GLU A 28 -28.98 -4.73 -4.64
N VAL A 29 -28.99 -4.72 -5.95
CA VAL A 29 -28.97 -3.49 -6.78
C VAL A 29 -30.08 -3.57 -7.81
N GLU A 30 -30.75 -2.45 -8.04
CA GLU A 30 -31.75 -2.33 -9.07
C GLU A 30 -31.09 -2.38 -10.46
N ASN A 31 -31.48 -3.35 -11.29
CA ASN A 31 -30.97 -3.46 -12.66
C ASN A 31 -31.56 -2.35 -13.58
N ALA A 32 -31.13 -2.33 -14.85
CA ALA A 32 -31.60 -1.37 -15.86
C ALA A 32 -33.13 -1.38 -16.04
N ASN A 33 -33.79 -2.48 -15.73
CA ASN A 33 -35.23 -2.69 -15.89
C ASN A 33 -36.04 -2.36 -14.61
N GLY A 34 -35.40 -1.86 -13.54
CA GLY A 34 -36.08 -1.53 -12.30
C GLY A 34 -36.37 -2.72 -11.39
N VAL A 35 -35.68 -3.85 -11.58
CA VAL A 35 -35.82 -5.06 -10.77
C VAL A 35 -34.60 -5.21 -9.87
N ASN A 36 -34.83 -5.41 -8.57
CA ASN A 36 -33.76 -5.69 -7.62
C ASN A 36 -33.12 -7.04 -7.93
N GLN A 37 -31.81 -7.05 -8.12
CA GLN A 37 -31.02 -8.24 -8.39
C GLN A 37 -29.91 -8.37 -7.36
N LYS A 38 -29.62 -9.60 -6.98
CA LYS A 38 -28.54 -9.89 -6.03
C LYS A 38 -27.19 -9.67 -6.68
N VAL A 39 -26.27 -9.02 -5.94
CA VAL A 39 -24.87 -8.88 -6.35
C VAL A 39 -24.17 -10.21 -6.14
N VAL A 40 -23.62 -10.77 -7.22
CA VAL A 40 -22.87 -12.03 -7.21
C VAL A 40 -21.39 -11.79 -6.94
N SER A 41 -20.82 -10.76 -7.56
CA SER A 41 -19.43 -10.39 -7.37
C SER A 41 -19.22 -8.90 -7.65
N PHE A 42 -18.10 -8.38 -7.16
CA PHE A 42 -17.66 -7.02 -7.47
C PHE A 42 -16.23 -7.05 -8.02
N ASN A 43 -15.90 -6.06 -8.80
CA ASN A 43 -14.58 -5.88 -9.38
C ASN A 43 -14.13 -4.44 -9.23
N ILE A 44 -12.85 -4.24 -8.91
CA ILE A 44 -12.23 -2.93 -8.81
C ILE A 44 -11.37 -2.73 -10.05
N ALA A 45 -11.70 -1.73 -10.84
CA ALA A 45 -10.95 -1.41 -12.05
C ALA A 45 -9.62 -0.69 -11.72
N SER A 46 -8.75 -0.56 -12.70
CA SER A 46 -7.44 0.06 -12.53
C SER A 46 -7.49 1.56 -12.19
N ASP A 47 -8.61 2.21 -12.46
CA ASP A 47 -8.91 3.61 -12.09
C ASP A 47 -9.54 3.76 -10.70
N GLY A 48 -9.72 2.64 -9.98
CA GLY A 48 -10.36 2.62 -8.67
C GLY A 48 -11.88 2.57 -8.70
N SER A 49 -12.52 2.56 -9.86
CA SER A 49 -13.97 2.43 -9.96
C SER A 49 -14.43 1.01 -9.61
N ILE A 50 -15.54 0.93 -8.88
CA ILE A 50 -16.12 -0.33 -8.43
C ILE A 50 -17.30 -0.69 -9.32
N SER A 51 -17.28 -1.90 -9.83
CA SER A 51 -18.36 -2.45 -10.64
C SER A 51 -18.89 -3.73 -10.02
N TYR A 52 -20.21 -3.93 -10.11
CA TYR A 52 -20.91 -5.09 -9.58
C TYR A 52 -21.40 -5.97 -10.71
N LEU A 53 -21.34 -7.27 -10.53
CA LEU A 53 -21.96 -8.25 -11.41
C LEU A 53 -23.23 -8.76 -10.73
N LEU A 54 -24.38 -8.55 -11.36
CA LEU A 54 -25.68 -8.99 -10.89
C LEU A 54 -25.96 -10.44 -11.29
N ALA A 55 -26.94 -11.06 -10.64
CA ALA A 55 -27.35 -12.44 -10.90
C ALA A 55 -27.90 -12.66 -12.32
N ASP A 56 -28.37 -11.60 -12.98
CA ASP A 56 -28.82 -11.61 -14.38
C ASP A 56 -27.67 -11.45 -15.42
N GLY A 57 -26.43 -11.34 -14.95
CA GLY A 57 -25.25 -11.13 -15.78
C GLY A 57 -25.00 -9.66 -16.17
N THR A 58 -25.83 -8.74 -15.70
CA THR A 58 -25.66 -7.29 -15.96
C THR A 58 -24.56 -6.72 -15.08
N LYS A 59 -23.74 -5.83 -15.63
CA LYS A 59 -22.75 -5.06 -14.85
C LYS A 59 -23.32 -3.70 -14.45
N MET A 60 -23.12 -3.31 -13.21
CA MET A 60 -23.49 -2.00 -12.66
C MET A 60 -22.27 -1.33 -12.00
N PRO A 61 -22.12 0.01 -12.02
CA PRO A 61 -23.00 0.97 -12.69
C PRO A 61 -22.93 0.86 -14.21
N GLN A 62 -24.02 1.17 -14.89
CA GLN A 62 -24.02 1.28 -16.34
C GLN A 62 -23.40 2.62 -16.76
N LEU A 63 -22.37 2.55 -17.56
CA LEU A 63 -21.63 3.71 -18.09
C LEU A 63 -21.99 3.90 -19.58
N ASP A 64 -22.12 5.14 -20.01
CA ASP A 64 -22.21 5.50 -21.42
C ASP A 64 -20.85 5.37 -22.13
N VAL A 65 -20.84 5.54 -23.44
CA VAL A 65 -19.63 5.49 -24.30
C VAL A 65 -18.57 6.49 -23.83
N ASP A 66 -19.00 7.60 -23.26
CA ASP A 66 -18.14 8.66 -22.70
C ASP A 66 -17.76 8.42 -21.21
N GLY A 67 -18.15 7.29 -20.62
CA GLY A 67 -17.86 6.95 -19.21
C GLY A 67 -18.76 7.67 -18.20
N ALA A 68 -19.81 8.35 -18.63
CA ALA A 68 -20.82 8.93 -17.73
C ALA A 68 -21.75 7.84 -17.18
N VAL A 69 -22.17 8.00 -15.92
CA VAL A 69 -23.06 7.04 -15.26
C VAL A 69 -24.47 7.20 -15.78
N ILE A 70 -24.99 6.18 -16.47
CA ILE A 70 -26.39 6.13 -16.92
C ILE A 70 -27.29 5.67 -15.80
N LYS A 71 -26.87 4.67 -15.03
CA LYS A 71 -27.66 4.11 -13.93
C LYS A 71 -26.75 3.46 -12.87
N GLY A 72 -27.11 3.64 -11.60
CA GLY A 72 -26.36 3.18 -10.44
C GLY A 72 -25.35 4.22 -9.92
N ASP A 73 -24.94 4.09 -8.67
CA ASP A 73 -23.95 4.97 -8.07
C ASP A 73 -22.52 4.50 -8.43
N LYS A 74 -21.78 5.39 -9.06
CA LYS A 74 -20.35 5.14 -9.32
C LYS A 74 -19.58 5.38 -8.02
N GLN A 75 -19.07 4.32 -7.43
CA GLN A 75 -18.14 4.41 -6.31
C GLN A 75 -16.72 4.27 -6.81
N VAL A 76 -15.84 5.17 -6.38
CA VAL A 76 -14.43 5.17 -6.74
C VAL A 76 -13.63 5.16 -5.45
N LEU A 77 -12.59 4.33 -5.39
CA LEU A 77 -11.64 4.30 -4.26
C LEU A 77 -10.95 5.64 -4.12
N GLN A 78 -10.90 6.16 -2.90
CA GLN A 78 -10.12 7.35 -2.60
C GLN A 78 -8.65 6.97 -2.49
N ILE A 79 -7.85 7.56 -3.38
CA ILE A 79 -6.39 7.49 -3.31
C ILE A 79 -5.92 8.82 -2.73
N SER A 80 -5.04 8.75 -1.75
CA SER A 80 -4.42 9.94 -1.14
C SER A 80 -2.92 9.88 -1.33
N VAL A 81 -2.33 11.03 -1.61
CA VAL A 81 -0.87 11.21 -1.71
C VAL A 81 -0.46 12.28 -0.73
N PHE A 82 0.68 12.09 -0.12
CA PHE A 82 1.24 13.04 0.84
C PHE A 82 2.37 13.83 0.20
N GLN A 83 2.58 15.05 0.67
CA GLN A 83 3.64 15.91 0.17
C GLN A 83 5.03 15.38 0.60
N ASN A 84 5.07 14.71 1.75
CA ASN A 84 6.26 14.04 2.29
C ASN A 84 5.86 12.67 2.83
N ASP A 85 6.04 11.63 2.01
CA ASP A 85 5.70 10.25 2.37
C ASP A 85 6.57 9.70 3.50
N GLU A 86 7.83 10.15 3.61
CA GLU A 86 8.74 9.75 4.68
C GLU A 86 8.34 10.31 6.06
N GLY A 87 7.50 11.35 6.07
CA GLY A 87 6.96 11.93 7.28
C GLY A 87 5.80 11.17 7.91
N LEU A 88 5.30 10.11 7.28
CA LEU A 88 4.20 9.31 7.78
C LEU A 88 4.64 8.44 8.96
N GLU A 89 3.79 8.32 9.99
CA GLU A 89 3.99 7.41 11.10
C GLU A 89 3.47 6.01 10.77
N GLN A 90 4.32 5.00 10.89
CA GLN A 90 3.92 3.61 10.67
C GLN A 90 3.20 3.06 11.91
N LEU A 91 1.91 2.79 11.79
CA LEU A 91 1.08 2.23 12.86
C LEU A 91 1.09 0.68 12.89
N GLY A 92 1.75 0.06 11.90
CA GLY A 92 1.85 -1.39 11.74
C GLY A 92 0.87 -1.96 10.71
N GLY A 93 1.18 -3.15 10.17
CA GLY A 93 0.31 -3.86 9.23
C GLY A 93 -0.02 -3.09 7.95
N ASN A 94 0.92 -2.34 7.37
CA ASN A 94 0.75 -1.48 6.19
C ASN A 94 -0.22 -0.30 6.42
N ILE A 95 -0.41 0.12 7.66
CA ILE A 95 -1.19 1.31 8.00
C ILE A 95 -0.24 2.41 8.41
N TYR A 96 -0.48 3.59 7.86
CA TYR A 96 0.27 4.80 8.12
C TYR A 96 -0.67 5.88 8.65
N GLY A 97 -0.18 6.63 9.62
CA GLY A 97 -0.86 7.82 10.17
C GLY A 97 -0.24 9.10 9.63
N GLU A 98 -1.06 10.13 9.47
CA GLU A 98 -0.59 11.46 9.14
C GLU A 98 0.13 12.10 10.33
N THR A 99 1.16 12.88 10.05
CA THR A 99 1.89 13.67 11.03
C THR A 99 2.03 15.13 10.56
N ALA A 100 2.48 15.99 11.44
CA ALA A 100 2.78 17.38 11.08
C ALA A 100 3.85 17.49 9.96
N ASN A 101 4.70 16.48 9.80
CA ASN A 101 5.75 16.46 8.77
C ASN A 101 5.29 15.88 7.44
N SER A 102 4.25 15.04 7.42
CA SER A 102 3.70 14.48 6.16
C SER A 102 2.85 15.49 5.39
N GLY A 103 2.29 16.47 6.08
CA GLY A 103 1.27 17.35 5.54
C GLY A 103 -0.10 16.69 5.42
N GLU A 104 -1.10 17.46 5.00
CA GLU A 104 -2.45 16.95 4.77
C GLU A 104 -2.51 16.06 3.50
N PRO A 105 -3.37 15.02 3.49
CA PRO A 105 -3.52 14.16 2.34
C PRO A 105 -4.13 14.90 1.15
N ILE A 106 -3.48 14.84 0.00
CA ILE A 106 -4.02 15.31 -1.27
C ILE A 106 -4.93 14.20 -1.81
N LYS A 107 -6.24 14.45 -1.81
CA LYS A 107 -7.26 13.47 -2.17
C LYS A 107 -7.51 13.43 -3.68
N ASN A 108 -7.82 12.25 -4.19
CA ASN A 108 -8.18 11.97 -5.58
C ASN A 108 -7.19 12.48 -6.65
N PRO A 109 -5.91 12.39 -6.44
CA PRO A 109 -4.98 12.61 -7.53
C PRO A 109 -5.10 11.44 -8.53
N VAL A 110 -4.92 11.72 -9.80
CA VAL A 110 -4.83 10.68 -10.84
C VAL A 110 -3.44 10.06 -10.74
N PHE A 111 -3.20 9.24 -9.72
CA PHE A 111 -1.90 8.62 -9.49
C PHE A 111 -1.99 7.09 -9.54
N GLY A 112 -1.13 6.50 -10.35
CA GLY A 112 -0.90 5.07 -10.39
C GLY A 112 -2.05 4.25 -10.98
N LYS A 113 -1.92 2.94 -10.83
CA LYS A 113 -2.91 1.95 -11.23
C LYS A 113 -3.19 1.02 -10.07
N ILE A 114 -4.48 0.71 -9.87
CA ILE A 114 -4.89 -0.28 -8.89
C ILE A 114 -4.88 -1.66 -9.55
N THR A 115 -4.27 -2.63 -8.91
CA THR A 115 -4.27 -4.02 -9.37
C THR A 115 -4.96 -4.89 -8.33
N GLN A 116 -6.12 -5.39 -8.67
CA GLN A 116 -6.89 -6.29 -7.81
C GLN A 116 -6.30 -7.70 -7.88
N GLY A 117 -6.37 -8.44 -6.75
CA GLY A 117 -5.96 -9.84 -6.70
C GLY A 117 -4.44 -10.07 -6.72
N ALA A 118 -3.64 -9.03 -6.52
CA ALA A 118 -2.19 -9.10 -6.41
C ALA A 118 -1.73 -8.78 -4.99
N ILE A 119 -0.60 -9.34 -4.62
CA ILE A 119 0.11 -9.01 -3.39
C ILE A 119 1.44 -8.38 -3.79
N GLU A 120 1.77 -7.24 -3.20
CA GLU A 120 3.05 -6.58 -3.42
C GLU A 120 4.18 -7.45 -2.87
N MET A 121 5.15 -7.72 -3.72
CA MET A 121 6.35 -8.47 -3.35
C MET A 121 7.48 -7.52 -2.96
N SER A 122 8.43 -8.03 -2.16
CA SER A 122 9.64 -7.28 -1.83
C SER A 122 10.45 -6.97 -3.09
N ASN A 123 10.95 -5.74 -3.19
CA ASN A 123 11.88 -5.30 -4.21
C ASN A 123 13.36 -5.42 -3.77
N VAL A 124 13.61 -6.06 -2.62
CA VAL A 124 14.96 -6.26 -2.08
C VAL A 124 15.64 -7.44 -2.78
N ASP A 125 16.81 -7.19 -3.38
CA ASP A 125 17.67 -8.27 -3.87
C ASP A 125 18.52 -8.81 -2.72
N LEU A 126 18.15 -9.99 -2.25
CA LEU A 126 18.85 -10.65 -1.14
C LEU A 126 20.34 -10.91 -1.44
N SER A 127 20.72 -11.11 -2.72
CA SER A 127 22.12 -11.36 -3.09
C SER A 127 22.95 -10.10 -2.90
N GLU A 128 22.42 -8.95 -3.24
CA GLU A 128 23.04 -7.64 -3.03
C GLU A 128 23.19 -7.36 -1.54
N GLU A 129 22.14 -7.52 -0.75
CA GLU A 129 22.15 -7.31 0.70
C GLU A 129 23.13 -8.23 1.42
N PHE A 130 23.20 -9.51 1.04
CA PHE A 130 24.20 -10.42 1.58
C PHE A 130 25.63 -10.02 1.19
N THR A 131 25.84 -9.53 -0.02
CA THR A 131 27.15 -9.06 -0.45
C THR A 131 27.60 -7.84 0.35
N GLU A 132 26.69 -6.87 0.54
CA GLU A 132 26.98 -5.69 1.37
C GLU A 132 27.25 -6.07 2.83
N MET A 133 26.49 -7.01 3.38
CA MET A 133 26.73 -7.54 4.72
C MET A 133 28.13 -8.17 4.84
N ILE A 134 28.53 -8.99 3.84
CA ILE A 134 29.85 -9.61 3.83
C ILE A 134 30.95 -8.54 3.73
N VAL A 135 30.80 -7.55 2.85
CA VAL A 135 31.76 -6.45 2.72
C VAL A 135 31.88 -5.68 4.03
N THR A 136 30.77 -5.32 4.64
CA THR A 136 30.75 -4.58 5.91
C THR A 136 31.40 -5.38 7.05
N THR A 137 31.10 -6.67 7.17
CA THR A 137 31.73 -7.53 8.19
C THR A 137 33.23 -7.69 7.96
N ARG A 138 33.68 -7.81 6.70
CA ARG A 138 35.10 -7.85 6.37
C ARG A 138 35.81 -6.53 6.64
N ALA A 139 35.16 -5.39 6.34
CA ALA A 139 35.71 -4.08 6.66
C ALA A 139 35.87 -3.90 8.18
N PHE A 140 34.89 -4.32 8.96
CA PHE A 140 34.96 -4.30 10.42
C PHE A 140 36.08 -5.19 10.96
N GLN A 141 36.25 -6.42 10.43
CA GLN A 141 37.33 -7.32 10.78
C GLN A 141 38.71 -6.73 10.43
N ALA A 142 38.84 -6.10 9.26
CA ALA A 142 40.09 -5.44 8.85
C ALA A 142 40.46 -4.27 9.76
N ALA A 143 39.48 -3.42 10.09
CA ALA A 143 39.66 -2.31 11.04
C ALA A 143 40.10 -2.81 12.42
N SER A 144 39.45 -3.85 12.95
CA SER A 144 39.83 -4.49 14.20
C SER A 144 41.28 -5.05 14.16
N LYS A 145 41.65 -5.66 13.04
CA LYS A 145 43.01 -6.17 12.86
C LYS A 145 44.06 -5.05 12.89
N VAL A 146 43.79 -3.90 12.27
CA VAL A 146 44.66 -2.74 12.32
C VAL A 146 44.90 -2.26 13.75
N ILE A 147 43.85 -2.22 14.57
CA ILE A 147 43.95 -1.84 15.98
C ILE A 147 44.84 -2.82 16.74
N THR A 148 44.61 -4.14 16.58
CA THR A 148 45.42 -5.16 17.28
C THR A 148 46.90 -5.11 16.87
N THR A 149 47.20 -4.92 15.57
CA THR A 149 48.58 -4.78 15.13
C THR A 149 49.23 -3.49 15.61
N SER A 150 48.47 -2.40 15.74
CA SER A 150 48.99 -1.15 16.33
C SER A 150 49.32 -1.33 17.82
N ASP A 151 48.50 -2.05 18.55
CA ASP A 151 48.74 -2.35 19.97
C ASP A 151 49.96 -3.24 20.15
N GLU A 152 50.16 -4.26 19.29
CA GLU A 152 51.35 -5.11 19.28
C GLU A 152 52.64 -4.30 19.01
N LEU A 153 52.60 -3.40 18.02
CA LEU A 153 53.72 -2.50 17.73
C LEU A 153 54.04 -1.56 18.89
N LEU A 154 53.03 -0.99 19.54
CA LEU A 154 53.20 -0.15 20.72
C LEU A 154 53.80 -0.92 21.90
N GLN A 155 53.42 -2.18 22.08
CA GLN A 155 54.02 -3.04 23.12
C GLN A 155 55.50 -3.34 22.80
N GLU A 156 55.83 -3.62 21.55
CA GLU A 156 57.25 -3.82 21.17
C GLU A 156 58.10 -2.56 21.41
N ILE A 157 57.60 -1.38 21.05
CA ILE A 157 58.31 -0.11 21.23
C ILE A 157 58.54 0.15 22.76
N VAL A 158 57.53 -0.13 23.58
CA VAL A 158 57.64 0.02 25.04
C VAL A 158 58.68 -0.97 25.61
N ASN A 159 58.72 -2.21 25.08
CA ASN A 159 59.72 -3.21 25.53
C ASN A 159 61.14 -2.86 25.10
N LEU A 160 61.34 -2.22 23.93
CA LEU A 160 62.65 -1.76 23.47
C LEU A 160 63.23 -0.60 24.30
N LYS A 161 62.42 0.11 25.05
CA LYS A 161 62.83 1.20 25.93
C LYS A 161 63.35 0.69 27.32
N ARG A 162 63.26 -0.59 27.61
CA ARG A 162 63.79 -1.24 28.79
C ARG A 162 65.14 -1.87 28.53
#